data_074a49a5c2c7266f5f9444554e082b06
#
_entry.id   074a49a5c2c7266f5f9444554e082b06
#
_cell.length_a   1.000
_cell.length_b   1.000
_cell.length_c   1.000
_cell.angle_alpha   90.00
_cell.angle_beta   90.00
_cell.angle_gamma   90.00
#
_symmetry.space_group_name_H-M   'P 1'
#
loop_
_entity.id
_entity.type
_entity.pdbx_description
1 polymer ?
#
loop_
_entity_poly.entity_id
_entity_poly.type
_entity_poly.pdbx_seq_one_letter_code
_entity_poly.pdbx_strand_id
1 'polypeptide(L)'
;ECAAYPNAATETSWFLLLELKYCHDENKTRSSNLPKAKKQLLATHGYYKAKGIISKKNTSYLIAGFPKITVPFRNQILTPKVVSELKRDENIVIRIANSCQIVDKNKIEF
;
A
#
# COMPACT_ATOMS: atom_id res chain seq x y z
N GLU A 1 -3.63 10.53 -4.15
CA GLU A 1 -3.94 9.11 -3.90
C GLU A 1 -4.63 8.49 -5.11
N CYS A 2 -4.31 7.25 -5.40
CA CYS A 2 -4.84 6.55 -6.57
C CYS A 2 -5.27 5.14 -6.18
N ALA A 3 -6.41 4.69 -6.73
CA ALA A 3 -6.91 3.32 -6.56
C ALA A 3 -6.99 2.65 -7.92
N ALA A 4 -6.66 1.36 -7.98
CA ALA A 4 -6.73 0.57 -9.21
C ALA A 4 -7.19 -0.86 -8.91
N TYR A 5 -7.80 -1.50 -9.93
CA TYR A 5 -8.23 -2.89 -9.89
C TYR A 5 -8.29 -3.43 -11.33
N PRO A 6 -8.28 -4.75 -11.54
CA PRO A 6 -8.36 -5.32 -12.90
C PRO A 6 -9.69 -5.00 -13.59
N ASN A 7 -9.67 -4.85 -14.92
CA ASN A 7 -10.89 -4.59 -15.72
C ASN A 7 -11.95 -5.70 -15.54
N ALA A 8 -11.50 -6.95 -15.45
CA ALA A 8 -12.36 -8.11 -15.21
C ALA A 8 -12.22 -8.57 -13.76
N ALA A 9 -12.53 -7.69 -12.81
CA ALA A 9 -12.36 -7.95 -11.39
C ALA A 9 -13.30 -9.08 -10.91
N THR A 10 -12.75 -9.94 -10.05
CA THR A 10 -13.47 -11.00 -9.35
C THR A 10 -13.32 -10.81 -7.84
N GLU A 11 -13.96 -11.66 -7.03
CA GLU A 11 -13.85 -11.56 -5.57
C GLU A 11 -12.44 -11.84 -5.02
N THR A 12 -11.53 -12.40 -5.86
CA THR A 12 -10.14 -12.68 -5.49
C THR A 12 -9.14 -11.78 -6.19
N SER A 13 -9.59 -10.83 -7.00
CA SER A 13 -8.71 -9.90 -7.71
C SER A 13 -7.95 -8.98 -6.75
N TRP A 14 -6.76 -8.55 -7.16
CA TRP A 14 -6.01 -7.57 -6.39
C TRP A 14 -6.71 -6.21 -6.37
N PHE A 15 -6.43 -5.45 -5.32
CA PHE A 15 -6.83 -4.07 -5.18
C PHE A 15 -5.58 -3.25 -4.82
N LEU A 16 -5.39 -2.12 -5.47
CA LEU A 16 -4.18 -1.30 -5.31
C LEU A 16 -4.56 0.11 -4.85
N LEU A 17 -3.93 0.55 -3.77
CA LEU A 17 -3.94 1.95 -3.34
C LEU A 17 -2.52 2.49 -3.35
N LEU A 18 -2.34 3.66 -3.92
CA LEU A 18 -1.06 4.32 -4.05
C LEU A 18 -1.14 5.73 -3.46
N GLU A 19 -0.24 6.05 -2.55
CA GLU A 19 -0.04 7.39 -2.01
C GLU A 19 1.38 7.85 -2.35
N LEU A 20 1.49 8.98 -3.05
CA LEU A 20 2.77 9.56 -3.45
C LEU A 20 3.09 10.79 -2.60
N LYS A 21 4.33 10.88 -2.14
CA LYS A 21 4.86 12.03 -1.42
C LYS A 21 6.13 12.52 -2.11
N TYR A 22 6.13 13.75 -2.60
CA TYR A 22 7.24 14.37 -3.32
C TYR A 22 8.07 15.22 -2.35
N CYS A 23 8.93 14.57 -1.59
CA CYS A 23 9.80 15.22 -0.62
C CYS A 23 11.22 14.70 -0.76
N HIS A 24 12.22 15.60 -0.81
CA HIS A 24 13.64 15.25 -0.90
C HIS A 24 14.28 14.95 0.45
N ASP A 25 13.67 15.40 1.55
CA ASP A 25 14.22 15.25 2.89
C ASP A 25 13.89 13.86 3.45
N GLU A 26 14.92 13.00 3.57
CA GLU A 26 14.78 11.65 4.09
C GLU A 26 14.27 11.64 5.54
N ASN A 27 14.73 12.55 6.39
CA ASN A 27 14.30 12.62 7.78
C ASN A 27 12.83 13.00 7.89
N LYS A 28 12.37 13.98 7.12
CA LYS A 28 10.97 14.36 7.06
C LYS A 28 10.11 13.24 6.49
N THR A 29 10.62 12.50 5.51
CA THR A 29 9.94 11.34 4.94
C THR A 29 9.70 10.28 6.00
N ARG A 30 10.72 9.92 6.79
CA ARG A 30 10.59 8.92 7.87
C ARG A 30 9.70 9.39 9.01
N SER A 31 9.88 10.63 9.47
CA SER A 31 9.23 11.13 10.69
C SER A 31 7.81 11.64 10.47
N SER A 32 7.47 12.06 9.26
CA SER A 32 6.20 12.71 8.96
C SER A 32 5.47 12.10 7.78
N ASN A 33 6.09 12.04 6.60
CA ASN A 33 5.40 11.65 5.37
C ASN A 33 5.02 10.16 5.34
N LEU A 34 5.89 9.27 5.81
CA LEU A 34 5.59 7.84 5.85
C LEU A 34 4.46 7.52 6.85
N PRO A 35 4.47 8.02 8.09
CA PRO A 35 3.34 7.83 9.00
C PRO A 35 2.02 8.36 8.44
N LYS A 36 2.02 9.51 7.79
CA LYS A 36 0.83 10.08 7.15
C LYS A 36 0.34 9.20 6.00
N ALA A 37 1.25 8.76 5.13
CA ALA A 37 0.91 7.89 4.01
C ALA A 37 0.29 6.58 4.50
N LYS A 38 0.88 5.94 5.50
CA LYS A 38 0.34 4.72 6.13
C LYS A 38 -1.08 4.96 6.63
N LYS A 39 -1.28 6.04 7.40
CA LYS A 39 -2.59 6.37 7.96
C LYS A 39 -3.63 6.60 6.87
N GLN A 40 -3.29 7.35 5.83
CA GLN A 40 -4.18 7.62 4.69
C GLN A 40 -4.54 6.34 3.93
N LEU A 41 -3.55 5.49 3.63
CA LEU A 41 -3.77 4.23 2.93
C LEU A 41 -4.69 3.29 3.72
N LEU A 42 -4.45 3.13 5.02
CA LEU A 42 -5.30 2.27 5.86
C LEU A 42 -6.70 2.82 6.02
N ALA A 43 -6.87 4.14 6.17
CA ALA A 43 -8.19 4.77 6.27
C ALA A 43 -8.99 4.59 4.96
N THR A 44 -8.35 4.78 3.81
CA THR A 44 -8.99 4.60 2.51
C THR A 44 -9.35 3.14 2.27
N HIS A 45 -8.47 2.21 2.63
CA HIS A 45 -8.77 0.77 2.56
C HIS A 45 -10.00 0.43 3.41
N GLY A 46 -10.06 0.93 4.64
CA GLY A 46 -11.20 0.73 5.52
C GLY A 46 -12.51 1.28 4.95
N TYR A 47 -12.45 2.42 4.28
CA TYR A 47 -13.60 2.99 3.59
C TYR A 47 -14.14 2.06 2.49
N TYR A 48 -13.26 1.55 1.61
CA TYR A 48 -13.67 0.64 0.55
C TYR A 48 -14.22 -0.68 1.11
N LYS A 49 -13.62 -1.19 2.17
CA LYS A 49 -14.08 -2.40 2.84
C LYS A 49 -15.47 -2.19 3.45
N ALA A 50 -15.71 -1.07 4.13
CA ALA A 50 -17.00 -0.73 4.74
C ALA A 50 -18.10 -0.57 3.69
N LYS A 51 -17.76 -0.11 2.49
CA LYS A 51 -18.70 0.02 1.37
C LYS A 51 -18.96 -1.30 0.64
N GLY A 52 -18.30 -2.39 1.02
CA GLY A 52 -18.45 -3.69 0.37
C GLY A 52 -17.78 -3.81 -0.99
N ILE A 53 -16.93 -2.84 -1.37
CA ILE A 53 -16.22 -2.85 -2.66
C ILE A 53 -15.11 -3.90 -2.64
N ILE A 54 -14.45 -4.07 -1.50
CA ILE A 54 -13.40 -5.07 -1.28
C ILE A 54 -13.67 -5.86 -0.01
N SER A 55 -13.04 -7.02 0.12
CA SER A 55 -13.10 -7.88 1.30
C SER A 55 -11.73 -8.49 1.57
N LYS A 56 -11.62 -9.33 2.61
CA LYS A 56 -10.37 -10.07 2.90
C LYS A 56 -10.01 -11.09 1.81
N LYS A 57 -10.92 -11.42 0.90
CA LYS A 57 -10.63 -12.28 -0.24
C LYS A 57 -9.78 -11.59 -1.29
N ASN A 58 -9.84 -10.25 -1.34
CA ASN A 58 -9.00 -9.44 -2.21
C ASN A 58 -7.69 -9.15 -1.51
N THR A 59 -6.55 -9.49 -2.13
CA THR A 59 -5.27 -9.00 -1.64
C THR A 59 -5.16 -7.52 -1.97
N SER A 60 -5.07 -6.70 -0.94
CA SER A 60 -4.96 -5.24 -1.08
C SER A 60 -3.50 -4.83 -0.98
N TYR A 61 -2.98 -4.21 -2.05
CA TYR A 61 -1.62 -3.70 -2.11
C TYR A 61 -1.66 -2.20 -1.82
N LEU A 62 -1.10 -1.81 -0.69
CA LEU A 62 -1.03 -0.43 -0.24
C LEU A 62 0.40 0.05 -0.41
N ILE A 63 0.63 0.98 -1.32
CA ILE A 63 1.97 1.43 -1.70
C ILE A 63 2.16 2.88 -1.31
N ALA A 64 3.17 3.13 -0.48
CA ALA A 64 3.68 4.48 -0.21
C ALA A 64 4.86 4.74 -1.14
N GLY A 65 4.71 5.66 -2.06
CA GLY A 65 5.74 6.01 -3.04
C GLY A 65 6.42 7.32 -2.68
N PHE A 66 7.75 7.32 -2.77
CA PHE A 66 8.59 8.50 -2.52
C PHE A 66 9.54 8.70 -3.70
N PRO A 67 9.04 9.22 -4.85
CA PRO A 67 9.83 9.29 -6.09
C PRO A 67 11.09 10.14 -5.99
N LYS A 68 11.16 11.07 -5.03
CA LYS A 68 12.32 11.94 -4.82
C LYS A 68 13.38 11.36 -3.88
N ILE A 69 13.06 10.21 -3.25
CA ILE A 69 14.00 9.47 -2.42
C ILE A 69 14.49 8.27 -3.24
N THR A 70 15.74 8.30 -3.68
CA THR A 70 16.30 7.30 -4.60
C THR A 70 17.06 6.18 -3.89
N VAL A 71 17.30 6.32 -2.59
CA VAL A 71 17.99 5.31 -1.79
C VAL A 71 17.06 4.72 -0.74
N PRO A 72 17.21 3.43 -0.38
CA PRO A 72 16.45 2.85 0.72
C PRO A 72 16.70 3.60 2.04
N PHE A 73 15.67 3.75 2.84
CA PHE A 73 15.79 4.35 4.17
C PHE A 73 15.15 3.46 5.23
N ARG A 74 15.69 3.52 6.44
CA ARG A 74 15.14 2.78 7.58
C ARG A 74 13.93 3.52 8.15
N ASN A 75 12.95 2.77 8.62
CA ASN A 75 11.78 3.31 9.29
C ASN A 75 11.37 2.39 10.44
N GLN A 76 10.58 2.94 11.36
CA GLN A 76 10.01 2.20 12.49
C GLN A 76 8.51 2.02 12.35
N ILE A 77 7.94 2.39 11.22
CA ILE A 77 6.49 2.37 10.97
C ILE A 77 6.07 1.07 10.29
N LEU A 78 6.79 0.68 9.22
CA LEU A 78 6.54 -0.56 8.49
C LEU A 78 7.59 -1.61 8.85
N THR A 79 7.57 -2.04 10.11
CA THR A 79 8.44 -3.10 10.59
C THR A 79 7.98 -4.46 10.05
N PRO A 80 8.86 -5.48 10.00
CA PRO A 80 8.45 -6.83 9.58
C PRO A 80 7.25 -7.37 10.34
N LYS A 81 7.15 -7.06 11.63
CA LYS A 81 6.02 -7.47 12.47
C LYS A 81 4.71 -6.83 12.01
N VAL A 82 4.70 -5.51 11.80
CA VAL A 82 3.52 -4.77 11.33
C VAL A 82 3.08 -5.28 9.96
N VAL A 83 4.03 -5.44 9.03
CA VAL A 83 3.76 -5.94 7.68
C VAL A 83 3.14 -7.34 7.72
N SER A 84 3.70 -8.24 8.54
CA SER A 84 3.20 -9.61 8.69
C SER A 84 1.79 -9.65 9.29
N GLU A 85 1.52 -8.84 10.30
CA GLU A 85 0.22 -8.78 10.95
C GLU A 85 -0.87 -8.28 9.99
N LEU A 86 -0.59 -7.24 9.21
CA LEU A 86 -1.53 -6.72 8.22
C LEU A 86 -1.83 -7.76 7.14
N LYS A 87 -0.84 -8.51 6.68
CA LYS A 87 -1.06 -9.58 5.70
C LYS A 87 -1.90 -10.72 6.29
N ARG A 88 -1.57 -11.16 7.50
CA ARG A 88 -2.29 -12.25 8.16
C ARG A 88 -3.73 -11.89 8.49
N ASP A 89 -3.95 -10.72 9.10
CA ASP A 89 -5.24 -10.36 9.68
C ASP A 89 -6.18 -9.69 8.69
N GLU A 90 -5.64 -8.94 7.72
CA GLU A 90 -6.44 -8.12 6.81
C GLU A 90 -6.21 -8.43 5.32
N ASN A 91 -5.30 -9.33 4.99
CA ASN A 91 -4.86 -9.59 3.62
C ASN A 91 -4.35 -8.30 2.92
N ILE A 92 -3.62 -7.50 3.66
CA ILE A 92 -3.00 -6.26 3.19
C ILE A 92 -1.51 -6.47 3.01
N VAL A 93 -0.99 -6.18 1.81
CA VAL A 93 0.43 -6.08 1.52
C VAL A 93 0.80 -4.61 1.45
N ILE A 94 1.51 -4.10 2.46
CA ILE A 94 1.91 -2.71 2.51
C ILE A 94 3.42 -2.60 2.22
N ARG A 95 3.80 -1.67 1.33
CA ARG A 95 5.18 -1.51 0.88
C ARG A 95 5.53 -0.05 0.65
N ILE A 96 6.81 0.25 0.80
CA ILE A 96 7.42 1.47 0.28
C ILE A 96 8.04 1.10 -1.07
N ALA A 97 7.49 1.63 -2.15
CA ALA A 97 7.96 1.31 -3.50
C ALA A 97 7.57 2.42 -4.47
N ASN A 98 8.37 2.61 -5.51
CA ASN A 98 8.07 3.55 -6.57
C ASN A 98 7.59 2.88 -7.85
N SER A 99 7.52 1.55 -7.85
CA SER A 99 7.02 0.76 -8.98
C SER A 99 6.50 -0.60 -8.51
N CYS A 100 5.67 -1.23 -9.31
CA CYS A 100 5.23 -2.59 -9.11
C CYS A 100 4.96 -3.23 -10.48
N GLN A 101 4.85 -4.56 -10.52
CA GLN A 101 4.54 -5.31 -11.72
C GLN A 101 3.24 -6.08 -11.54
N ILE A 102 2.31 -5.90 -12.45
CA ILE A 102 1.08 -6.69 -12.49
C ILE A 102 1.39 -8.02 -13.16
N VAL A 103 1.28 -9.11 -12.41
CA VAL A 103 1.52 -10.46 -12.92
C VAL A 103 0.26 -11.01 -13.58
N ASP A 104 -0.86 -10.98 -12.85
CA ASP A 104 -2.18 -11.36 -13.36
C ASP A 104 -3.27 -10.68 -12.52
N LYS A 105 -4.54 -11.08 -12.72
CA LYS A 105 -5.66 -10.47 -12.00
C LYS A 105 -5.69 -10.76 -10.49
N ASN A 106 -4.84 -11.66 -10.01
CA ASN A 106 -4.80 -12.04 -8.59
C ASN A 106 -3.50 -11.63 -7.90
N LYS A 107 -2.48 -11.19 -8.63
CA LYS A 107 -1.16 -10.95 -8.06
C LYS A 107 -0.43 -9.75 -8.63
N ILE A 108 0.20 -8.99 -7.74
CA ILE A 108 1.15 -7.91 -8.03
C ILE A 108 2.49 -8.25 -7.36
N GLU A 109 3.59 -7.95 -8.03
CA GLU A 109 4.96 -8.12 -7.50
C GLU A 109 5.70 -6.78 -7.47
N PHE A 110 6.65 -6.68 -6.56
CA PHE A 110 7.48 -5.48 -6.37
C PHE A 110 8.93 -5.65 -6.81
#